data_cbc37b1300e168eaaf28b987d6c15bd5
#
_entry.id   cbc37b1300e168eaaf28b987d6c15bd5
#
_cell.length_a   1.000
_cell.length_b   1.000
_cell.length_c   1.000
_cell.angle_alpha   90.00
_cell.angle_beta   90.00
_cell.angle_gamma   90.00
#
_symmetry.space_group_name_H-M   'P 1'
#
loop_
_entity.id
_entity.type
_entity.pdbx_description
1 polymer ?
#
loop_
_entity_poly.entity_id
_entity_poly.type
_entity_poly.pdbx_seq_one_letter_code
_entity_poly.pdbx_strand_id
1 'polypeptide(L)'
;MKKVLAFVLALVMVLSMAACGNDANKQGDAEKEVTKIRLAHDYSPETANSIGMENFAKLVAEKSGGTIEIDIYSNGELSGRNSQTTFKLLQSGDIDMAIVPPPNTDAWQLFYQPFFFRDSDSAYAACQGEAGQMMLDKLRDSNNVVGLAYLPIAMRAFTNSKHPIQAPADMEGLSFRVLDVPTLVAWMKEFKASAVPMSMAELYMSLQNGTVDGQENPLDTIKNQAFYEVQEYLSITNHIWSFSLFAVNADFWDKLTTEQQDILKECAVEASKDIKELAPEVNDAAYDFLVNEKGMKVNTLTDEQWLEFQKAAKPVWKAMEATIGADVLKPWMDAVGVTWD
;
A
#
# COMPACT_ATOMS: atom_id res chain seq x y z
N MET A 1 12.03 71.55 4.87
CA MET A 1 11.08 70.43 4.71
C MET A 1 11.34 69.24 5.67
N LYS A 2 12.38 69.25 6.54
CA LYS A 2 12.67 68.12 7.48
C LYS A 2 12.14 68.35 8.94
N LYS A 3 11.51 69.45 9.19
CA LYS A 3 10.97 69.80 10.53
C LYS A 3 9.44 69.70 10.67
N VAL A 4 8.70 69.48 9.59
CA VAL A 4 7.23 69.32 9.57
C VAL A 4 6.83 67.85 9.66
N LEU A 5 7.72 66.91 9.37
CA LEU A 5 7.43 65.47 9.43
C LEU A 5 7.51 64.87 10.85
N ALA A 6 8.19 65.56 11.76
CA ALA A 6 8.35 65.10 13.15
C ALA A 6 7.14 65.44 14.07
N PHE A 7 6.29 66.39 13.67
CA PHE A 7 5.12 66.79 14.45
C PHE A 7 3.84 65.99 14.15
N VAL A 8 3.78 65.34 12.96
CA VAL A 8 2.63 64.49 12.57
C VAL A 8 2.73 63.10 13.19
N LEU A 9 3.96 62.60 13.45
CA LEU A 9 4.13 61.27 14.12
C LEU A 9 3.87 61.31 15.64
N ALA A 10 3.95 62.48 16.30
CA ALA A 10 3.73 62.61 17.74
C ALA A 10 2.24 62.76 18.08
N LEU A 11 1.37 63.11 17.13
CA LEU A 11 -0.07 63.35 17.38
C LEU A 11 -0.92 62.06 17.18
N VAL A 12 -0.34 61.00 16.57
CA VAL A 12 -1.05 59.70 16.39
C VAL A 12 -0.86 58.78 17.61
N MET A 13 0.08 59.04 18.51
CA MET A 13 0.31 58.23 19.72
C MET A 13 -0.47 58.65 20.97
N VAL A 14 -1.25 59.73 20.93
CA VAL A 14 -2.01 60.22 22.11
C VAL A 14 -3.50 59.89 22.05
N LEU A 15 -4.01 59.33 20.95
CA LEU A 15 -5.43 58.97 20.77
C LEU A 15 -5.77 57.48 20.98
N SER A 16 -4.82 56.68 21.52
CA SER A 16 -5.05 55.23 21.78
C SER A 16 -5.23 54.85 23.27
N MET A 17 -5.42 55.83 24.18
CA MET A 17 -5.59 55.57 25.62
C MET A 17 -6.93 56.08 26.21
N ALA A 18 -8.01 56.05 25.46
CA ALA A 18 -9.34 56.39 25.99
C ALA A 18 -10.44 55.53 25.36
N ALA A 19 -10.35 54.20 25.54
CA ALA A 19 -11.48 53.28 25.34
C ALA A 19 -11.31 52.08 26.27
N CYS A 20 -11.25 52.29 27.58
CA CYS A 20 -11.57 51.27 28.56
C CYS A 20 -13.05 51.46 28.91
N GLY A 21 -13.91 50.77 28.23
CA GLY A 21 -15.36 50.68 28.46
C GLY A 21 -15.79 49.25 28.21
N ASN A 22 -15.87 48.52 29.30
CA ASN A 22 -16.77 47.42 29.61
C ASN A 22 -17.37 46.64 28.41
N ASP A 23 -16.70 45.56 28.00
CA ASP A 23 -17.38 44.41 27.37
C ASP A 23 -16.77 43.13 27.94
N ALA A 24 -17.31 42.71 29.06
CA ALA A 24 -17.20 41.37 29.56
C ALA A 24 -18.12 40.49 28.66
N ASN A 25 -17.60 39.96 27.55
CA ASN A 25 -17.96 38.71 26.90
C ASN A 25 -17.37 38.69 25.48
N LYS A 26 -16.04 38.63 25.36
CA LYS A 26 -15.42 37.91 24.24
C LYS A 26 -14.76 36.70 24.85
N GLN A 27 -15.51 35.62 24.86
CA GLN A 27 -14.98 34.27 24.89
C GLN A 27 -14.02 34.23 23.70
N GLY A 28 -12.73 34.39 23.95
CA GLY A 28 -11.72 34.19 22.91
C GLY A 28 -11.89 32.78 22.40
N ASP A 29 -12.23 32.65 21.13
CA ASP A 29 -11.97 31.43 20.40
C ASP A 29 -10.44 31.22 20.54
N ALA A 30 -10.06 30.37 21.47
CA ALA A 30 -8.71 29.83 21.51
C ALA A 30 -8.50 29.22 20.14
N GLU A 31 -7.59 29.77 19.37
CA GLU A 31 -7.17 29.19 18.08
C GLU A 31 -6.87 27.72 18.34
N LYS A 32 -7.71 26.81 17.83
CA LYS A 32 -7.54 25.39 18.07
C LYS A 32 -6.18 25.01 17.47
N GLU A 33 -5.30 24.49 18.30
CA GLU A 33 -4.01 23.99 17.82
C GLU A 33 -4.26 22.89 16.79
N VAL A 34 -3.84 23.12 15.54
CA VAL A 34 -4.05 22.19 14.43
C VAL A 34 -2.84 21.27 14.32
N THR A 35 -3.07 19.97 14.45
CA THR A 35 -2.07 18.94 14.22
C THR A 35 -1.97 18.70 12.71
N LYS A 36 -0.83 19.05 12.12
CA LYS A 36 -0.54 18.77 10.69
C LYS A 36 0.15 17.44 10.54
N ILE A 37 -0.33 16.63 9.58
CA ILE A 37 0.15 15.28 9.30
C ILE A 37 0.55 15.21 7.83
N ARG A 38 1.80 14.84 7.56
CA ARG A 38 2.30 14.57 6.22
C ARG A 38 2.04 13.10 5.87
N LEU A 39 1.16 12.87 4.90
CA LEU A 39 0.83 11.53 4.40
C LEU A 39 1.42 11.36 3.01
N ALA A 40 2.28 10.36 2.81
CA ALA A 40 2.89 10.07 1.51
C ALA A 40 2.49 8.71 0.93
N HIS A 41 2.37 8.65 -0.40
CA HIS A 41 2.19 7.39 -1.13
C HIS A 41 2.67 7.47 -2.57
N ASP A 42 2.98 6.30 -3.17
CA ASP A 42 3.54 6.21 -4.52
C ASP A 42 2.48 5.91 -5.61
N TYR A 43 1.20 5.89 -5.25
CA TYR A 43 0.09 5.57 -6.15
C TYR A 43 -0.31 6.75 -7.02
N SER A 44 -0.64 6.45 -8.30
CA SER A 44 -1.23 7.43 -9.21
C SER A 44 -2.63 7.85 -8.76
N PRO A 45 -3.09 9.08 -9.10
CA PRO A 45 -4.35 9.64 -8.58
C PRO A 45 -5.61 8.82 -8.86
N GLU A 46 -5.63 8.04 -9.95
CA GLU A 46 -6.77 7.22 -10.38
C GLU A 46 -6.88 5.85 -9.69
N THR A 47 -5.94 5.50 -8.85
CA THR A 47 -5.97 4.23 -8.11
C THR A 47 -6.91 4.27 -6.92
N ALA A 48 -7.49 3.13 -6.55
CA ALA A 48 -8.36 3.02 -5.37
C ALA A 48 -7.68 3.52 -4.09
N ASN A 49 -6.37 3.21 -3.91
CA ASN A 49 -5.60 3.68 -2.77
C ASN A 49 -5.47 5.21 -2.72
N SER A 50 -5.21 5.87 -3.86
CA SER A 50 -5.11 7.33 -3.90
C SER A 50 -6.45 8.00 -3.59
N ILE A 51 -7.54 7.52 -4.22
CA ILE A 51 -8.90 8.00 -3.96
C ILE A 51 -9.28 7.79 -2.48
N GLY A 52 -8.95 6.63 -1.92
CA GLY A 52 -9.21 6.32 -0.51
C GLY A 52 -8.48 7.25 0.46
N MET A 53 -7.25 7.70 0.13
CA MET A 53 -6.54 8.66 0.98
C MET A 53 -7.11 10.07 0.91
N GLU A 54 -7.60 10.50 -0.23
CA GLU A 54 -8.35 11.76 -0.34
C GLU A 54 -9.63 11.73 0.54
N ASN A 55 -10.34 10.61 0.55
CA ASN A 55 -11.51 10.42 1.40
C ASN A 55 -11.13 10.34 2.88
N PHE A 56 -10.06 9.63 3.21
CA PHE A 56 -9.50 9.58 4.56
C PHE A 56 -9.20 10.98 5.12
N ALA A 57 -8.50 11.83 4.35
CA ALA A 57 -8.17 13.17 4.80
C ALA A 57 -9.42 14.03 5.07
N LYS A 58 -10.45 13.93 4.22
CA LYS A 58 -11.73 14.61 4.41
C LYS A 58 -12.44 14.13 5.67
N LEU A 59 -12.48 12.82 5.88
CA LEU A 59 -13.14 12.20 7.02
C LEU A 59 -12.44 12.56 8.34
N VAL A 60 -11.11 12.58 8.35
CA VAL A 60 -10.32 13.04 9.52
C VAL A 60 -10.60 14.50 9.84
N ALA A 61 -10.61 15.39 8.84
CA ALA A 61 -10.92 16.78 9.04
C ALA A 61 -12.33 16.99 9.63
N GLU A 62 -13.32 16.24 9.14
CA GLU A 62 -14.70 16.27 9.63
C GLU A 62 -14.79 15.76 11.07
N LYS A 63 -14.29 14.56 11.36
CA LYS A 63 -14.39 13.94 12.69
C LYS A 63 -13.57 14.68 13.74
N SER A 64 -12.44 15.27 13.38
CA SER A 64 -11.63 16.11 14.30
C SER A 64 -12.18 17.52 14.49
N GLY A 65 -13.22 17.93 13.75
CA GLY A 65 -13.70 19.31 13.72
C GLY A 65 -12.61 20.30 13.28
N GLY A 66 -11.73 19.87 12.37
CA GLY A 66 -10.64 20.66 11.80
C GLY A 66 -9.40 20.80 12.70
N THR A 67 -9.28 20.02 13.77
CA THR A 67 -8.07 20.02 14.62
C THR A 67 -6.96 19.11 14.11
N ILE A 68 -7.23 18.28 13.10
CA ILE A 68 -6.24 17.49 12.37
C ILE A 68 -6.34 17.84 10.88
N GLU A 69 -5.22 18.19 10.28
CA GLU A 69 -5.07 18.50 8.86
C GLU A 69 -4.08 17.54 8.23
N ILE A 70 -4.46 16.92 7.12
CA ILE A 70 -3.61 15.93 6.41
C ILE A 70 -3.16 16.52 5.09
N ASP A 71 -1.84 16.71 4.96
CA ASP A 71 -1.18 17.09 3.71
C ASP A 71 -0.78 15.83 2.95
N ILE A 72 -1.42 15.56 1.80
CA ILE A 72 -1.16 14.36 1.00
C ILE A 72 -0.09 14.67 -0.04
N TYR A 73 0.97 13.83 -0.06
CA TYR A 73 2.02 13.79 -1.05
C TYR A 73 1.87 12.52 -1.89
N SER A 74 1.16 12.62 -3.01
CA SER A 74 0.81 11.48 -3.86
C SER A 74 1.85 11.18 -4.95
N ASN A 75 1.65 10.07 -5.69
CA ASN A 75 2.42 9.74 -6.90
C ASN A 75 3.95 9.71 -6.71
N GLY A 76 4.42 9.43 -5.48
CA GLY A 76 5.84 9.35 -5.15
C GLY A 76 6.58 10.68 -5.14
N GLU A 77 5.88 11.78 -4.88
CA GLU A 77 6.45 13.14 -4.86
C GLU A 77 7.66 13.26 -3.94
N LEU A 78 7.64 12.59 -2.77
CA LEU A 78 8.74 12.64 -1.79
C LEU A 78 9.76 11.51 -1.96
N SER A 79 9.43 10.43 -2.66
CA SER A 79 10.21 9.19 -2.74
C SER A 79 10.81 8.92 -4.13
N GLY A 80 10.41 9.69 -5.15
CA GLY A 80 10.74 9.41 -6.54
C GLY A 80 10.09 8.11 -7.05
N ARG A 81 8.89 7.77 -6.56
CA ARG A 81 8.17 6.50 -6.86
C ARG A 81 8.91 5.25 -6.40
N ASN A 82 9.62 5.36 -5.31
CA ASN A 82 10.32 4.23 -4.72
C ASN A 82 9.72 3.92 -3.34
N SER A 83 8.92 2.88 -3.25
CA SER A 83 8.20 2.50 -2.04
C SER A 83 9.12 2.12 -0.87
N GLN A 84 10.33 1.64 -1.14
CA GLN A 84 11.33 1.41 -0.10
C GLN A 84 11.84 2.74 0.48
N THR A 85 11.94 3.78 -0.36
CA THR A 85 12.26 5.13 0.11
C THR A 85 11.13 5.69 0.95
N THR A 86 9.86 5.57 0.50
CA THR A 86 8.70 6.00 1.29
C THR A 86 8.68 5.31 2.66
N PHE A 87 8.95 4.00 2.71
CA PHE A 87 9.01 3.26 3.98
C PHE A 87 10.13 3.76 4.91
N LYS A 88 11.31 4.06 4.36
CA LYS A 88 12.43 4.62 5.14
C LYS A 88 12.11 6.01 5.69
N LEU A 89 11.49 6.88 4.90
CA LEU A 89 11.05 8.21 5.34
C LEU A 89 10.02 8.10 6.48
N LEU A 90 9.10 7.12 6.41
CA LEU A 90 8.17 6.83 7.48
C LEU A 90 8.89 6.36 8.75
N GLN A 91 9.84 5.41 8.63
CA GLN A 91 10.60 4.89 9.76
C GLN A 91 11.43 5.96 10.48
N SER A 92 12.03 6.89 9.71
CA SER A 92 12.85 7.99 10.27
C SER A 92 12.02 9.13 10.86
N GLY A 93 10.71 9.24 10.55
CA GLY A 93 9.84 10.34 10.94
C GLY A 93 9.99 11.59 10.05
N ASP A 94 10.61 11.45 8.87
CA ASP A 94 10.63 12.52 7.86
C ASP A 94 9.25 12.74 7.22
N ILE A 95 8.39 11.73 7.26
CA ILE A 95 6.94 11.80 7.03
C ILE A 95 6.21 11.14 8.21
N ASP A 96 4.97 11.56 8.46
CA ASP A 96 4.24 11.16 9.64
C ASP A 96 3.38 9.91 9.39
N MET A 97 2.77 9.82 8.20
CA MET A 97 1.94 8.69 7.74
C MET A 97 2.29 8.30 6.30
N ALA A 98 2.07 7.04 5.98
CA ALA A 98 2.26 6.59 4.59
C ALA A 98 1.41 5.36 4.25
N ILE A 99 1.19 5.17 2.94
CA ILE A 99 0.87 3.87 2.37
C ILE A 99 2.19 3.22 1.92
N VAL A 100 2.47 2.05 2.48
CA VAL A 100 3.71 1.32 2.22
C VAL A 100 3.42 -0.14 1.90
N PRO A 101 4.26 -0.82 1.09
CA PRO A 101 4.15 -2.26 0.93
C PRO A 101 4.46 -2.98 2.26
N PRO A 102 4.01 -4.21 2.45
CA PRO A 102 4.45 -5.01 3.58
C PRO A 102 5.98 -5.17 3.55
N PRO A 103 6.64 -5.23 4.71
CA PRO A 103 8.06 -5.55 4.78
C PRO A 103 8.39 -6.86 4.05
N ASN A 104 9.58 -6.96 3.49
CA ASN A 104 10.04 -8.16 2.78
C ASN A 104 10.91 -9.08 3.64
N THR A 105 10.77 -9.00 4.96
CA THR A 105 11.59 -9.73 5.95
C THR A 105 10.73 -10.54 6.91
N ASP A 106 11.33 -11.54 7.55
CA ASP A 106 10.78 -12.30 8.66
C ASP A 106 9.33 -12.78 8.44
N ALA A 107 8.46 -12.56 9.43
CA ALA A 107 7.07 -12.98 9.42
C ALA A 107 6.27 -12.44 8.22
N TRP A 108 6.66 -11.28 7.67
CA TRP A 108 5.98 -10.65 6.53
C TRP A 108 6.16 -11.41 5.21
N GLN A 109 7.11 -12.37 5.14
CA GLN A 109 7.25 -13.32 4.03
C GLN A 109 5.99 -14.17 3.82
N LEU A 110 5.10 -14.27 4.82
CA LEU A 110 3.80 -14.91 4.71
C LEU A 110 2.98 -14.38 3.53
N PHE A 111 2.93 -13.07 3.36
CA PHE A 111 2.10 -12.44 2.32
C PHE A 111 2.63 -12.61 0.90
N TYR A 112 3.84 -13.11 0.78
CA TYR A 112 4.45 -13.45 -0.51
C TYR A 112 4.39 -14.95 -0.80
N GLN A 113 3.72 -15.75 0.06
CA GLN A 113 3.52 -17.18 -0.20
C GLN A 113 2.59 -17.38 -1.41
N PRO A 114 3.06 -18.07 -2.47
CA PRO A 114 2.26 -18.27 -3.66
C PRO A 114 1.06 -19.18 -3.38
N PHE A 115 -0.10 -18.83 -3.93
CA PHE A 115 -1.36 -19.58 -3.80
C PHE A 115 -1.79 -19.87 -2.35
N PHE A 116 -1.36 -19.01 -1.41
CA PHE A 116 -1.74 -19.10 -0.01
C PHE A 116 -3.15 -18.52 0.22
N PHE A 117 -3.48 -17.41 -0.42
CA PHE A 117 -4.80 -16.78 -0.41
C PHE A 117 -5.57 -17.17 -1.66
N ARG A 118 -6.82 -17.61 -1.49
CA ARG A 118 -7.68 -18.02 -2.60
C ARG A 118 -8.12 -16.83 -3.46
N ASP A 119 -8.51 -15.76 -2.80
CA ASP A 119 -9.04 -14.54 -3.39
C ASP A 119 -8.83 -13.32 -2.46
N SER A 120 -9.15 -12.13 -2.95
CA SER A 120 -9.03 -10.89 -2.19
C SER A 120 -9.96 -10.81 -0.99
N ASP A 121 -11.16 -11.39 -1.08
CA ASP A 121 -12.16 -11.32 0.00
C ASP A 121 -11.74 -12.14 1.21
N SER A 122 -11.28 -13.38 0.99
CA SER A 122 -10.78 -14.25 2.05
C SER A 122 -9.48 -13.71 2.67
N ALA A 123 -8.58 -13.16 1.86
CA ALA A 123 -7.36 -12.51 2.33
C ALA A 123 -7.66 -11.28 3.21
N TYR A 124 -8.55 -10.41 2.73
CA TYR A 124 -8.95 -9.22 3.47
C TYR A 124 -9.67 -9.57 4.77
N ALA A 125 -10.59 -10.55 4.74
CA ALA A 125 -11.29 -11.01 5.94
C ALA A 125 -10.32 -11.56 7.01
N ALA A 126 -9.30 -12.33 6.61
CA ALA A 126 -8.26 -12.82 7.51
C ALA A 126 -7.44 -11.67 8.15
N CYS A 127 -7.18 -10.60 7.39
CA CYS A 127 -6.52 -9.40 7.90
C CYS A 127 -7.34 -8.63 8.95
N GLN A 128 -8.67 -8.75 8.94
CA GLN A 128 -9.54 -8.11 9.95
C GLN A 128 -9.62 -8.90 11.27
N GLY A 129 -9.09 -10.13 11.32
CA GLY A 129 -9.08 -10.99 12.48
C GLY A 129 -7.83 -10.84 13.36
N GLU A 130 -7.73 -11.72 14.37
CA GLU A 130 -6.59 -11.73 15.31
C GLU A 130 -5.24 -11.92 14.61
N ALA A 131 -5.18 -12.75 13.55
CA ALA A 131 -3.96 -12.97 12.80
C ALA A 131 -3.46 -11.68 12.10
N GLY A 132 -4.39 -10.90 11.54
CA GLY A 132 -4.05 -9.60 10.93
C GLY A 132 -3.58 -8.58 11.97
N GLN A 133 -4.27 -8.47 13.11
CA GLN A 133 -3.87 -7.55 14.19
C GLN A 133 -2.48 -7.89 14.72
N MET A 134 -2.20 -9.18 14.94
CA MET A 134 -0.86 -9.65 15.36
C MET A 134 0.25 -9.17 14.40
N MET A 135 0.00 -9.15 13.10
CA MET A 135 0.98 -8.67 12.13
C MET A 135 1.15 -7.15 12.18
N LEU A 136 0.07 -6.37 12.35
CA LEU A 136 0.16 -4.92 12.52
C LEU A 136 0.94 -4.56 13.79
N ASP A 137 0.75 -5.29 14.88
CA ASP A 137 1.46 -5.08 16.14
C ASP A 137 2.99 -5.33 15.99
N LYS A 138 3.38 -6.32 15.18
CA LYS A 138 4.81 -6.60 14.90
C LYS A 138 5.54 -5.46 14.17
N LEU A 139 4.83 -4.55 13.47
CA LEU A 139 5.46 -3.41 12.79
C LEU A 139 6.13 -2.46 13.77
N ARG A 140 5.54 -2.26 14.94
CA ARG A 140 6.07 -1.32 15.93
C ARG A 140 7.45 -1.71 16.41
N ASP A 141 7.60 -2.97 16.80
CA ASP A 141 8.86 -3.47 17.41
C ASP A 141 10.00 -3.56 16.40
N SER A 142 9.67 -3.91 15.15
CA SER A 142 10.65 -4.19 14.11
C SER A 142 11.01 -2.98 13.25
N ASN A 143 10.09 -2.01 13.11
CA ASN A 143 10.17 -0.99 12.07
C ASN A 143 9.97 0.46 12.56
N ASN A 144 9.72 0.70 13.84
CA ASN A 144 9.33 2.02 14.37
C ASN A 144 8.07 2.58 13.69
N VAL A 145 7.11 1.72 13.37
CA VAL A 145 5.91 2.05 12.62
C VAL A 145 4.70 1.40 13.28
N VAL A 146 3.60 2.14 13.43
CA VAL A 146 2.31 1.63 13.88
C VAL A 146 1.43 1.38 12.64
N GLY A 147 1.00 0.13 12.43
CA GLY A 147 0.05 -0.22 11.38
C GLY A 147 -1.37 0.12 11.79
N LEU A 148 -2.12 0.81 10.91
CA LEU A 148 -3.51 1.19 11.16
C LEU A 148 -4.50 0.29 10.43
N ALA A 149 -4.21 -0.07 9.17
CA ALA A 149 -5.09 -0.87 8.33
C ALA A 149 -4.36 -1.55 7.19
N TYR A 150 -4.99 -2.59 6.64
CA TYR A 150 -4.62 -3.21 5.36
C TYR A 150 -5.43 -2.55 4.24
N LEU A 151 -4.78 -2.11 3.19
CA LEU A 151 -5.40 -1.48 2.03
C LEU A 151 -5.32 -2.45 0.85
N PRO A 152 -6.42 -3.14 0.50
CA PRO A 152 -6.41 -4.12 -0.59
C PRO A 152 -6.17 -3.45 -1.93
N ILE A 153 -5.46 -4.15 -2.82
CA ILE A 153 -5.26 -3.75 -4.20
C ILE A 153 -6.00 -4.75 -5.10
N ALA A 154 -5.39 -5.90 -5.38
CA ALA A 154 -5.99 -6.99 -6.15
C ALA A 154 -5.14 -8.26 -6.03
N MET A 155 -5.64 -9.36 -6.59
CA MET A 155 -4.82 -10.53 -6.86
C MET A 155 -3.87 -10.24 -8.02
N ARG A 156 -2.70 -10.88 -8.00
CA ARG A 156 -1.65 -10.69 -9.01
C ARG A 156 -1.80 -11.71 -10.15
N ALA A 157 -1.42 -11.28 -11.35
CA ALA A 157 -1.43 -12.07 -12.57
C ALA A 157 -0.04 -12.07 -13.21
N PHE A 158 0.28 -13.11 -13.98
CA PHE A 158 1.49 -13.15 -14.81
C PHE A 158 1.26 -12.48 -16.16
N THR A 159 2.28 -11.80 -16.67
CA THR A 159 2.42 -11.53 -18.09
C THR A 159 3.73 -12.14 -18.60
N ASN A 160 3.74 -12.58 -19.84
CA ASN A 160 4.96 -12.99 -20.52
C ASN A 160 4.83 -12.86 -22.06
N SER A 161 5.95 -12.97 -22.78
CA SER A 161 6.00 -12.88 -24.24
C SER A 161 6.09 -14.23 -24.96
N LYS A 162 5.90 -15.37 -24.25
CA LYS A 162 6.14 -16.71 -24.80
C LYS A 162 4.87 -17.53 -25.03
N HIS A 163 4.09 -17.79 -23.96
CA HIS A 163 2.90 -18.64 -24.00
C HIS A 163 2.01 -18.45 -22.76
N PRO A 164 0.74 -18.91 -22.79
CA PRO A 164 -0.12 -18.92 -21.60
C PRO A 164 0.47 -19.79 -20.48
N ILE A 165 0.20 -19.40 -19.22
CA ILE A 165 0.54 -20.18 -18.02
C ILE A 165 -0.75 -20.81 -17.51
N GLN A 166 -0.87 -22.14 -17.57
CA GLN A 166 -2.05 -22.92 -17.18
C GLN A 166 -1.73 -24.03 -16.18
N ALA A 167 -0.45 -24.44 -16.10
CA ALA A 167 0.06 -25.44 -15.17
C ALA A 167 1.43 -25.01 -14.64
N PRO A 168 1.89 -25.52 -13.47
CA PRO A 168 3.24 -25.22 -12.96
C PRO A 168 4.36 -25.51 -13.95
N ALA A 169 4.18 -26.55 -14.80
CA ALA A 169 5.15 -26.93 -15.83
C ALA A 169 5.34 -25.85 -16.91
N ASP A 170 4.35 -25.00 -17.15
CA ASP A 170 4.45 -23.90 -18.13
C ASP A 170 5.41 -22.80 -17.68
N MET A 171 5.84 -22.80 -16.44
CA MET A 171 6.83 -21.84 -15.94
C MET A 171 8.28 -22.32 -16.16
N GLU A 172 8.49 -23.61 -16.46
CA GLU A 172 9.82 -24.19 -16.60
C GLU A 172 10.62 -23.50 -17.72
N GLY A 173 11.81 -23.01 -17.36
CA GLY A 173 12.73 -22.36 -18.29
C GLY A 173 12.44 -20.89 -18.59
N LEU A 174 11.30 -20.34 -18.16
CA LEU A 174 11.03 -18.92 -18.29
C LEU A 174 11.79 -18.10 -17.24
N SER A 175 12.11 -16.87 -17.59
CA SER A 175 12.70 -15.87 -16.68
C SER A 175 11.67 -14.83 -16.29
N PHE A 176 11.41 -14.67 -15.00
CA PHE A 176 10.48 -13.69 -14.48
C PHE A 176 11.19 -12.63 -13.64
N ARG A 177 10.86 -11.38 -13.89
CA ARG A 177 11.14 -10.34 -12.89
C ARG A 177 10.28 -10.57 -11.66
N VAL A 178 10.90 -10.51 -10.51
CA VAL A 178 10.24 -10.54 -9.21
C VAL A 178 10.69 -9.36 -8.36
N LEU A 179 9.95 -9.08 -7.28
CA LEU A 179 10.45 -8.24 -6.21
C LEU A 179 11.64 -8.93 -5.53
N ASP A 180 12.55 -8.15 -4.93
CA ASP A 180 13.65 -8.71 -4.13
C ASP A 180 13.13 -9.25 -2.80
N VAL A 181 12.45 -10.38 -2.88
CA VAL A 181 11.79 -11.07 -1.78
C VAL A 181 12.20 -12.55 -1.80
N PRO A 182 12.79 -13.08 -0.72
CA PRO A 182 13.26 -14.46 -0.66
C PRO A 182 12.23 -15.51 -1.04
N THR A 183 10.98 -15.36 -0.60
CA THR A 183 9.88 -16.26 -0.93
C THR A 183 9.62 -16.33 -2.43
N LEU A 184 9.64 -15.18 -3.13
CA LEU A 184 9.41 -15.14 -4.59
C LEU A 184 10.56 -15.82 -5.35
N VAL A 185 11.79 -15.63 -4.90
CA VAL A 185 12.95 -16.31 -5.51
C VAL A 185 12.87 -17.81 -5.29
N ALA A 186 12.50 -18.26 -4.08
CA ALA A 186 12.32 -19.68 -3.77
C ALA A 186 11.19 -20.31 -4.60
N TRP A 187 10.09 -19.58 -4.80
CA TRP A 187 8.96 -20.01 -5.59
C TRP A 187 9.33 -20.22 -7.06
N MET A 188 9.97 -19.23 -7.71
CA MET A 188 10.39 -19.38 -9.11
C MET A 188 11.30 -20.59 -9.28
N LYS A 189 12.24 -20.80 -8.36
CA LYS A 189 13.13 -21.96 -8.38
C LYS A 189 12.37 -23.28 -8.24
N GLU A 190 11.38 -23.36 -7.35
CA GLU A 190 10.55 -24.57 -7.18
C GLU A 190 9.81 -24.93 -8.48
N PHE A 191 9.34 -23.92 -9.22
CA PHE A 191 8.65 -24.10 -10.50
C PHE A 191 9.62 -24.14 -11.69
N LYS A 192 10.92 -24.30 -11.43
CA LYS A 192 11.99 -24.37 -12.43
C LYS A 192 12.07 -23.16 -13.37
N ALA A 193 11.55 -22.03 -12.91
CA ALA A 193 11.70 -20.72 -13.54
C ALA A 193 12.91 -19.99 -12.97
N SER A 194 13.41 -18.99 -13.69
CA SER A 194 14.45 -18.11 -13.22
C SER A 194 13.84 -16.85 -12.58
N ALA A 195 14.21 -16.54 -11.34
CA ALA A 195 13.87 -15.28 -10.69
C ALA A 195 14.95 -14.23 -10.99
N VAL A 196 14.52 -13.05 -11.42
CA VAL A 196 15.40 -11.90 -11.66
C VAL A 196 14.90 -10.72 -10.80
N PRO A 197 15.40 -10.56 -9.56
CA PRO A 197 15.05 -9.43 -8.72
C PRO A 197 15.49 -8.11 -9.36
N MET A 198 14.56 -7.16 -9.51
CA MET A 198 14.87 -5.81 -9.98
C MET A 198 13.77 -4.81 -9.60
N SER A 199 14.13 -3.52 -9.64
CA SER A 199 13.20 -2.43 -9.37
C SER A 199 12.09 -2.33 -10.43
N MET A 200 10.98 -1.68 -10.07
CA MET A 200 9.89 -1.40 -11.04
C MET A 200 10.36 -0.47 -12.17
N ALA A 201 11.24 0.47 -11.88
CA ALA A 201 11.75 1.44 -12.87
C ALA A 201 12.55 0.78 -14.00
N GLU A 202 13.21 -0.36 -13.74
CA GLU A 202 14.00 -1.09 -14.73
C GLU A 202 13.17 -2.07 -15.55
N LEU A 203 11.96 -2.39 -15.09
CA LEU A 203 11.19 -3.53 -15.58
C LEU A 203 10.75 -3.38 -17.04
N TYR A 204 10.17 -2.22 -17.43
CA TYR A 204 9.69 -2.02 -18.80
C TYR A 204 10.79 -2.29 -19.84
N MET A 205 11.96 -1.69 -19.64
CA MET A 205 13.11 -1.88 -20.56
C MET A 205 13.63 -3.32 -20.55
N SER A 206 13.59 -4.00 -19.40
CA SER A 206 14.01 -5.40 -19.30
C SER A 206 13.07 -6.35 -20.02
N LEU A 207 11.75 -6.08 -19.97
CA LEU A 207 10.74 -6.82 -20.76
C LEU A 207 10.89 -6.53 -22.25
N GLN A 208 11.06 -5.26 -22.63
CA GLN A 208 11.22 -4.84 -24.03
C GLN A 208 12.45 -5.47 -24.69
N ASN A 209 13.56 -5.53 -23.96
CA ASN A 209 14.83 -6.07 -24.47
C ASN A 209 14.92 -7.63 -24.33
N GLY A 210 13.93 -8.27 -23.72
CA GLY A 210 13.94 -9.72 -23.49
C GLY A 210 14.97 -10.16 -22.44
N THR A 211 15.40 -9.28 -21.55
CA THR A 211 16.25 -9.64 -20.40
C THR A 211 15.50 -10.56 -19.45
N VAL A 212 14.20 -10.38 -19.34
CA VAL A 212 13.24 -11.29 -18.70
C VAL A 212 12.09 -11.58 -19.66
N ASP A 213 11.53 -12.77 -19.56
CA ASP A 213 10.40 -13.19 -20.41
C ASP A 213 9.08 -12.65 -19.93
N GLY A 214 8.96 -12.42 -18.61
CA GLY A 214 7.71 -11.99 -18.00
C GLY A 214 7.90 -11.32 -16.63
N GLN A 215 6.75 -10.99 -16.06
CA GLN A 215 6.60 -10.38 -14.72
C GLN A 215 5.26 -10.79 -14.10
N GLU A 216 5.03 -10.44 -12.84
CA GLU A 216 3.77 -10.63 -12.12
C GLU A 216 3.39 -9.37 -11.35
N ASN A 217 2.16 -8.92 -11.50
CA ASN A 217 1.60 -7.74 -10.83
C ASN A 217 0.05 -7.76 -10.88
N PRO A 218 -0.64 -6.91 -10.11
CA PRO A 218 -2.05 -6.61 -10.32
C PRO A 218 -2.32 -5.99 -11.70
N LEU A 219 -3.54 -6.12 -12.20
CA LEU A 219 -3.90 -5.67 -13.56
C LEU A 219 -3.78 -4.15 -13.74
N ASP A 220 -4.14 -3.37 -12.72
CA ASP A 220 -3.97 -1.92 -12.73
C ASP A 220 -2.50 -1.50 -12.88
N THR A 221 -1.61 -2.21 -12.23
CA THR A 221 -0.16 -2.00 -12.36
C THR A 221 0.32 -2.36 -13.76
N ILE A 222 -0.12 -3.49 -14.32
CA ILE A 222 0.21 -3.90 -15.70
C ILE A 222 -0.24 -2.83 -16.70
N LYS A 223 -1.44 -2.27 -16.52
CA LYS A 223 -1.98 -1.17 -17.32
C LYS A 223 -1.15 0.11 -17.14
N ASN A 224 -0.98 0.57 -15.89
CA ASN A 224 -0.38 1.87 -15.59
C ASN A 224 1.13 1.92 -15.92
N GLN A 225 1.83 0.77 -15.92
CA GLN A 225 3.23 0.64 -16.34
C GLN A 225 3.38 0.30 -17.83
N ALA A 226 2.27 0.26 -18.58
CA ALA A 226 2.24 -0.03 -20.02
C ALA A 226 2.91 -1.37 -20.42
N PHE A 227 2.90 -2.37 -19.52
CA PHE A 227 3.53 -3.67 -19.82
C PHE A 227 2.85 -4.40 -20.97
N TYR A 228 1.59 -4.09 -21.28
CA TYR A 228 0.86 -4.60 -22.44
C TYR A 228 1.52 -4.26 -23.79
N GLU A 229 2.39 -3.25 -23.86
CA GLU A 229 3.12 -2.88 -25.08
C GLU A 229 4.26 -3.86 -25.40
N VAL A 230 4.77 -4.54 -24.35
CA VAL A 230 5.96 -5.42 -24.42
C VAL A 230 5.70 -6.84 -23.94
N GLN A 231 4.43 -7.16 -23.63
CA GLN A 231 3.99 -8.49 -23.17
C GLN A 231 2.75 -8.93 -23.94
N GLU A 232 2.75 -10.16 -24.43
CA GLU A 232 1.69 -10.68 -25.30
C GLU A 232 0.61 -11.44 -24.52
N TYR A 233 1.02 -12.25 -23.53
CA TYR A 233 0.14 -13.14 -22.78
C TYR A 233 -0.13 -12.58 -21.38
N LEU A 234 -1.39 -12.71 -20.96
CA LEU A 234 -1.87 -12.36 -19.61
C LEU A 234 -2.51 -13.61 -18.99
N SER A 235 -1.91 -14.16 -17.96
CA SER A 235 -2.46 -15.32 -17.24
C SER A 235 -2.98 -14.87 -15.88
N ILE A 236 -4.31 -14.91 -15.72
CA ILE A 236 -5.02 -14.61 -14.47
C ILE A 236 -4.87 -15.82 -13.55
N THR A 237 -3.84 -15.81 -12.75
CA THR A 237 -3.47 -16.93 -11.87
C THR A 237 -3.90 -16.70 -10.42
N ASN A 238 -4.13 -15.45 -10.01
CA ASN A 238 -4.53 -15.10 -8.66
C ASN A 238 -3.62 -15.76 -7.59
N HIS A 239 -2.33 -15.65 -7.80
CA HIS A 239 -1.33 -16.42 -7.06
C HIS A 239 -0.85 -15.75 -5.78
N ILE A 240 -0.94 -14.42 -5.67
CA ILE A 240 -0.60 -13.62 -4.49
C ILE A 240 -1.62 -12.50 -4.36
N TRP A 241 -2.06 -12.24 -3.14
CA TRP A 241 -2.85 -11.07 -2.82
C TRP A 241 -1.95 -9.85 -2.63
N SER A 242 -2.19 -8.81 -3.41
CA SER A 242 -1.48 -7.54 -3.32
C SER A 242 -2.26 -6.57 -2.45
N PHE A 243 -1.59 -5.97 -1.50
CA PHE A 243 -2.13 -4.97 -0.60
C PHE A 243 -1.03 -4.01 -0.16
N SER A 244 -1.42 -2.93 0.49
CA SER A 244 -0.53 -2.03 1.19
C SER A 244 -0.90 -1.92 2.66
N LEU A 245 0.03 -1.45 3.45
CA LEU A 245 -0.18 -1.09 4.84
C LEU A 245 -0.42 0.42 4.91
N PHE A 246 -1.46 0.82 5.62
CA PHE A 246 -1.62 2.18 6.05
C PHE A 246 -0.98 2.31 7.43
N ALA A 247 0.02 3.15 7.53
CA ALA A 247 0.90 3.17 8.67
C ALA A 247 1.32 4.57 9.09
N VAL A 248 1.70 4.72 10.34
CA VAL A 248 2.15 5.97 10.97
C VAL A 248 3.48 5.75 11.68
N ASN A 249 4.37 6.75 11.68
CA ASN A 249 5.61 6.72 12.44
C ASN A 249 5.32 6.58 13.95
N ALA A 250 6.01 5.66 14.65
CA ALA A 250 5.69 5.37 16.05
C ALA A 250 6.00 6.55 16.99
N ASP A 251 7.09 7.29 16.76
CA ASP A 251 7.43 8.45 17.59
C ASP A 251 6.46 9.62 17.39
N PHE A 252 5.89 9.76 16.18
CA PHE A 252 4.83 10.72 15.90
C PHE A 252 3.53 10.29 16.57
N TRP A 253 3.15 9.01 16.43
CA TRP A 253 1.96 8.42 17.03
C TRP A 253 1.90 8.62 18.54
N ASP A 254 3.02 8.43 19.24
CA ASP A 254 3.11 8.56 20.71
C ASP A 254 2.96 10.00 21.20
N LYS A 255 3.06 11.01 20.32
CA LYS A 255 2.81 12.42 20.66
C LYS A 255 1.35 12.81 20.49
N LEU A 256 0.57 12.01 19.78
CA LEU A 256 -0.86 12.26 19.59
C LEU A 256 -1.64 12.00 20.88
N THR A 257 -2.70 12.76 21.10
CA THR A 257 -3.65 12.47 22.16
C THR A 257 -4.44 11.18 21.84
N THR A 258 -4.99 10.54 22.87
CA THR A 258 -5.85 9.35 22.68
C THR A 258 -7.00 9.62 21.71
N GLU A 259 -7.64 10.80 21.83
CA GLU A 259 -8.72 11.21 20.92
C GLU A 259 -8.24 11.29 19.45
N GLN A 260 -7.07 11.87 19.20
CA GLN A 260 -6.49 11.96 17.85
C GLN A 260 -6.15 10.57 17.31
N GLN A 261 -5.57 9.70 18.15
CA GLN A 261 -5.28 8.30 17.79
C GLN A 261 -6.55 7.52 17.42
N ASP A 262 -7.62 7.70 18.20
CA ASP A 262 -8.89 7.00 17.95
C ASP A 262 -9.55 7.48 16.65
N ILE A 263 -9.56 8.81 16.39
CA ILE A 263 -10.04 9.38 15.12
C ILE A 263 -9.26 8.79 13.94
N LEU A 264 -7.94 8.79 13.99
CA LEU A 264 -7.10 8.28 12.90
C LEU A 264 -7.30 6.78 12.66
N LYS A 265 -7.42 5.97 13.72
CA LYS A 265 -7.72 4.54 13.60
C LYS A 265 -9.07 4.29 12.96
N GLU A 266 -10.12 4.96 13.46
CA GLU A 266 -11.46 4.81 12.95
C GLU A 266 -11.53 5.19 11.46
N CYS A 267 -10.97 6.34 11.10
CA CYS A 267 -10.92 6.79 9.70
C CYS A 267 -10.08 5.86 8.81
N ALA A 268 -8.99 5.28 9.32
CA ALA A 268 -8.17 4.34 8.58
C ALA A 268 -8.91 3.02 8.27
N VAL A 269 -9.68 2.51 9.21
CA VAL A 269 -10.53 1.33 9.02
C VAL A 269 -11.64 1.62 8.00
N GLU A 270 -12.25 2.81 8.05
CA GLU A 270 -13.29 3.22 7.10
C GLU A 270 -12.69 3.37 5.69
N ALA A 271 -11.56 4.06 5.55
CA ALA A 271 -10.85 4.17 4.28
C ALA A 271 -10.45 2.80 3.69
N SER A 272 -10.04 1.86 4.54
CA SER A 272 -9.74 0.49 4.11
C SER A 272 -10.95 -0.22 3.51
N LYS A 273 -12.15 -0.02 4.08
CA LYS A 273 -13.41 -0.58 3.55
C LYS A 273 -13.78 0.07 2.21
N ASP A 274 -13.69 1.40 2.12
CA ASP A 274 -13.95 2.13 0.89
C ASP A 274 -13.03 1.67 -0.24
N ILE A 275 -11.73 1.51 0.05
CA ILE A 275 -10.76 1.00 -0.92
C ILE A 275 -11.11 -0.44 -1.33
N LYS A 276 -11.52 -1.29 -0.38
CA LYS A 276 -11.95 -2.67 -0.66
C LYS A 276 -13.17 -2.71 -1.61
N GLU A 277 -14.07 -1.76 -1.49
CA GLU A 277 -15.24 -1.63 -2.38
C GLU A 277 -14.87 -1.09 -3.76
N LEU A 278 -13.89 -0.17 -3.84
CA LEU A 278 -13.41 0.43 -5.10
C LEU A 278 -12.46 -0.49 -5.90
N ALA A 279 -11.66 -1.30 -5.21
CA ALA A 279 -10.61 -2.10 -5.84
C ALA A 279 -11.11 -3.04 -6.95
N PRO A 280 -12.26 -3.75 -6.84
CA PRO A 280 -12.80 -4.57 -7.92
C PRO A 280 -13.12 -3.75 -9.18
N GLU A 281 -13.73 -2.57 -9.07
CA GLU A 281 -14.07 -1.72 -10.21
C GLU A 281 -12.81 -1.28 -10.96
N VAL A 282 -11.78 -0.86 -10.23
CA VAL A 282 -10.48 -0.49 -10.81
C VAL A 282 -9.81 -1.68 -11.51
N ASN A 283 -9.90 -2.87 -10.91
CA ASN A 283 -9.35 -4.10 -11.50
C ASN A 283 -10.09 -4.51 -12.77
N ASP A 284 -11.42 -4.44 -12.77
CA ASP A 284 -12.26 -4.78 -13.91
C ASP A 284 -12.04 -3.81 -15.08
N ALA A 285 -11.94 -2.51 -14.80
CA ALA A 285 -11.59 -1.51 -15.79
C ALA A 285 -10.17 -1.73 -16.38
N ALA A 286 -9.23 -2.21 -15.57
CA ALA A 286 -7.91 -2.57 -16.04
C ALA A 286 -7.95 -3.83 -16.92
N TYR A 287 -8.75 -4.85 -16.55
CA TYR A 287 -8.97 -6.05 -17.37
C TYR A 287 -9.53 -5.69 -18.73
N ASP A 288 -10.62 -4.91 -18.78
CA ASP A 288 -11.26 -4.49 -20.02
C ASP A 288 -10.28 -3.75 -20.94
N PHE A 289 -9.49 -2.83 -20.38
CA PHE A 289 -8.47 -2.13 -21.13
C PHE A 289 -7.41 -3.09 -21.69
N LEU A 290 -6.82 -3.96 -20.87
CA LEU A 290 -5.75 -4.87 -21.30
C LEU A 290 -6.21 -5.88 -22.33
N VAL A 291 -7.40 -6.44 -22.18
CA VAL A 291 -7.92 -7.52 -22.99
C VAL A 291 -8.69 -7.00 -24.21
N ASN A 292 -9.66 -6.11 -23.99
CA ASN A 292 -10.60 -5.70 -25.04
C ASN A 292 -10.07 -4.52 -25.87
N GLU A 293 -9.29 -3.60 -25.27
CA GLU A 293 -8.73 -2.48 -26.03
C GLU A 293 -7.32 -2.75 -26.55
N LYS A 294 -6.44 -3.39 -25.73
CA LYS A 294 -5.04 -3.66 -26.10
C LYS A 294 -4.81 -5.06 -26.69
N GLY A 295 -5.78 -5.96 -26.57
CA GLY A 295 -5.76 -7.26 -27.23
C GLY A 295 -4.76 -8.24 -26.65
N MET A 296 -4.42 -8.14 -25.36
CA MET A 296 -3.59 -9.16 -24.71
C MET A 296 -4.27 -10.53 -24.77
N LYS A 297 -3.48 -11.59 -25.01
CA LYS A 297 -3.98 -12.97 -25.03
C LYS A 297 -4.17 -13.47 -23.62
N VAL A 298 -5.41 -13.46 -23.15
CA VAL A 298 -5.74 -13.80 -21.76
C VAL A 298 -6.10 -15.29 -21.61
N ASN A 299 -5.69 -15.86 -20.48
CA ASN A 299 -6.25 -17.09 -19.92
C ASN A 299 -6.48 -16.91 -18.41
N THR A 300 -7.48 -17.62 -17.89
CA THR A 300 -7.77 -17.67 -16.45
C THR A 300 -7.67 -19.12 -15.99
N LEU A 301 -7.04 -19.37 -14.86
CA LEU A 301 -6.95 -20.72 -14.30
C LEU A 301 -8.34 -21.21 -13.89
N THR A 302 -8.65 -22.47 -14.19
CA THR A 302 -9.78 -23.17 -13.56
C THR A 302 -9.47 -23.46 -12.10
N ASP A 303 -10.48 -23.85 -11.32
CA ASP A 303 -10.29 -24.24 -9.91
C ASP A 303 -9.32 -25.43 -9.79
N GLU A 304 -9.40 -26.41 -10.69
CA GLU A 304 -8.49 -27.56 -10.70
C GLU A 304 -7.05 -27.14 -10.97
N GLN A 305 -6.84 -26.25 -11.95
CA GLN A 305 -5.51 -25.70 -12.27
C GLN A 305 -4.96 -24.89 -11.10
N TRP A 306 -5.78 -24.06 -10.47
CA TRP A 306 -5.37 -23.29 -9.30
C TRP A 306 -4.95 -24.19 -8.13
N LEU A 307 -5.70 -25.27 -7.87
CA LEU A 307 -5.36 -26.25 -6.83
C LEU A 307 -4.08 -27.04 -7.17
N GLU A 308 -3.83 -27.31 -8.45
CA GLU A 308 -2.56 -27.91 -8.90
C GLU A 308 -1.37 -26.99 -8.57
N PHE A 309 -1.49 -25.69 -8.87
CA PHE A 309 -0.49 -24.70 -8.51
C PHE A 309 -0.31 -24.58 -6.99
N GLN A 310 -1.42 -24.54 -6.21
CA GLN A 310 -1.35 -24.51 -4.76
C GLN A 310 -0.59 -25.71 -4.21
N LYS A 311 -0.89 -26.91 -4.68
CA LYS A 311 -0.20 -28.13 -4.28
C LYS A 311 1.29 -28.06 -4.59
N ALA A 312 1.66 -27.57 -5.78
CA ALA A 312 3.04 -27.40 -6.19
C ALA A 312 3.77 -26.30 -5.38
N ALA A 313 3.03 -25.34 -4.80
CA ALA A 313 3.60 -24.25 -3.99
C ALA A 313 3.87 -24.66 -2.52
N LYS A 314 3.24 -25.70 -1.99
CA LYS A 314 3.41 -26.13 -0.58
C LYS A 314 4.87 -26.36 -0.16
N PRO A 315 5.80 -26.88 -0.97
CA PRO A 315 7.21 -26.95 -0.61
C PRO A 315 7.84 -25.57 -0.31
N VAL A 316 7.39 -24.50 -1.01
CA VAL A 316 7.84 -23.13 -0.75
C VAL A 316 7.36 -22.67 0.62
N TRP A 317 6.07 -22.92 0.96
CA TRP A 317 5.54 -22.57 2.28
C TRP A 317 6.32 -23.26 3.40
N LYS A 318 6.63 -24.55 3.21
CA LYS A 318 7.40 -25.34 4.17
C LYS A 318 8.84 -24.83 4.34
N ALA A 319 9.47 -24.46 3.23
CA ALA A 319 10.82 -23.91 3.25
C ALA A 319 10.89 -22.56 4.00
N MET A 320 9.81 -21.78 3.96
CA MET A 320 9.74 -20.47 4.61
C MET A 320 9.23 -20.53 6.06
N GLU A 321 8.77 -21.70 6.56
CA GLU A 321 8.23 -21.84 7.92
C GLU A 321 9.18 -21.33 9.01
N ALA A 322 10.47 -21.62 8.91
CA ALA A 322 11.45 -21.17 9.88
C ALA A 322 11.67 -19.65 9.87
N THR A 323 11.51 -19.00 8.72
CA THR A 323 11.65 -17.54 8.56
C THR A 323 10.40 -16.83 9.06
N ILE A 324 9.22 -17.33 8.69
CA ILE A 324 7.92 -16.72 9.06
C ILE A 324 7.64 -16.91 10.55
N GLY A 325 7.98 -18.09 11.09
CA GLY A 325 7.63 -18.53 12.44
C GLY A 325 6.32 -19.32 12.47
N ALA A 326 6.33 -20.46 13.16
CA ALA A 326 5.15 -21.31 13.28
C ALA A 326 4.01 -20.63 14.07
N ASP A 327 4.35 -19.74 15.01
CA ASP A 327 3.44 -18.89 15.78
C ASP A 327 2.67 -17.88 14.93
N VAL A 328 3.22 -17.49 13.78
CA VAL A 328 2.56 -16.65 12.78
C VAL A 328 1.84 -17.50 11.75
N LEU A 329 2.53 -18.46 11.16
CA LEU A 329 2.03 -19.23 10.02
C LEU A 329 0.77 -20.01 10.36
N LYS A 330 0.72 -20.66 11.55
CA LYS A 330 -0.42 -21.47 11.92
C LYS A 330 -1.73 -20.67 12.08
N PRO A 331 -1.80 -19.55 12.82
CA PRO A 331 -3.01 -18.72 12.87
C PRO A 331 -3.49 -18.26 11.50
N TRP A 332 -2.57 -17.94 10.59
CA TRP A 332 -2.93 -17.54 9.23
C TRP A 332 -3.46 -18.71 8.41
N MET A 333 -2.85 -19.89 8.48
CA MET A 333 -3.37 -21.11 7.83
C MET A 333 -4.78 -21.43 8.30
N ASP A 334 -5.02 -21.35 9.62
CA ASP A 334 -6.34 -21.57 10.20
C ASP A 334 -7.36 -20.52 9.71
N ALA A 335 -6.95 -19.24 9.62
CA ALA A 335 -7.81 -18.14 9.19
C ALA A 335 -8.23 -18.23 7.71
N VAL A 336 -7.36 -18.74 6.83
CA VAL A 336 -7.65 -18.88 5.39
C VAL A 336 -8.02 -20.30 4.97
N GLY A 337 -8.09 -21.24 5.92
CA GLY A 337 -8.53 -22.61 5.67
C GLY A 337 -7.56 -23.47 4.86
N VAL A 338 -6.26 -23.18 4.89
CA VAL A 338 -5.24 -23.99 4.22
C VAL A 338 -4.53 -24.95 5.18
N THR A 339 -4.10 -26.09 4.67
CA THR A 339 -3.40 -27.13 5.41
C THR A 339 -2.13 -27.58 4.68
N TRP A 340 -1.24 -28.26 5.42
CA TRP A 340 -0.04 -28.87 4.84
C TRP A 340 -0.33 -30.07 3.95
N ASP A 341 -1.46 -30.72 4.15
CA ASP A 341 -1.89 -31.97 3.47
C ASP A 341 -2.50 -31.72 2.10
#